data_3ddf259139874f0e6a50d6df05dfe3ef
#
_entry.id   3ddf259139874f0e6a50d6df05dfe3ef
#
_cell.length_a   1.000
_cell.length_b   1.000
_cell.length_c   1.000
_cell.angle_alpha   90.00
_cell.angle_beta   90.00
_cell.angle_gamma   90.00
#
_symmetry.space_group_name_H-M   'P 1'
#
loop_
_entity.id
_entity.type
_entity.pdbx_description
1 polymer ?
#
loop_
_entity_poly.entity_id
_entity_poly.type
_entity_poly.pdbx_seq_one_letter_code
_entity_poly.pdbx_strand_id
1 'polypeptide(L)'
;MEWSKKLAKFVQYLPELQANLPVDAKYKTEKPGTDSDLNAYDVVYYAGDCNAGGKTIAINLPNDERVQLEKGTRRLQLKNAMQAKFDKILLPIAEELIDPSQQKNVKFDAFFANVMFHEVAHGLGIKNTINGKGTVREALQETQSSLEEGKADILGLYMVNQLLAKQESVSYTHLTL
;
A
#
# COMPACT_ATOMS: atom_id res chain seq x y z
N MET A 1 -6.70 8.70 14.23
CA MET A 1 -5.69 9.79 14.40
C MET A 1 -4.26 9.28 14.60
N GLU A 2 -3.99 8.22 15.32
CA GLU A 2 -2.62 7.70 15.51
C GLU A 2 -1.99 7.20 14.20
N TRP A 3 -2.69 6.37 13.44
CA TRP A 3 -2.20 5.87 12.16
C TRP A 3 -2.00 6.97 11.11
N SER A 4 -2.88 7.95 11.02
CA SER A 4 -2.68 9.09 10.10
C SER A 4 -1.40 9.88 10.44
N LYS A 5 -1.05 10.01 11.73
CA LYS A 5 0.21 10.63 12.15
C LYS A 5 1.43 9.78 11.79
N LYS A 6 1.34 8.44 11.98
CA LYS A 6 2.40 7.50 11.56
C LYS A 6 2.63 7.58 10.06
N LEU A 7 1.54 7.61 9.27
CA LEU A 7 1.61 7.71 7.81
C LEU A 7 2.25 9.03 7.35
N ALA A 8 1.84 10.16 7.91
CA ALA A 8 2.44 11.45 7.60
C ALA A 8 3.96 11.47 7.89
N LYS A 9 4.41 10.76 8.93
CA LYS A 9 5.83 10.57 9.20
C LYS A 9 6.52 9.75 8.10
N PHE A 10 5.87 8.70 7.57
CA PHE A 10 6.47 7.84 6.57
C PHE A 10 6.58 8.50 5.18
N VAL A 11 5.70 9.43 4.84
CA VAL A 11 5.74 10.16 3.57
C VAL A 11 7.09 10.85 3.34
N GLN A 12 7.73 11.36 4.38
CA GLN A 12 9.04 12.01 4.28
C GLN A 12 10.17 11.06 3.82
N TYR A 13 10.01 9.75 4.00
CA TYR A 13 11.00 8.75 3.57
C TYR A 13 10.81 8.29 2.12
N LEU A 14 9.68 8.58 1.48
CA LEU A 14 9.38 8.09 0.12
C LEU A 14 10.44 8.45 -0.92
N PRO A 15 11.00 9.69 -0.95
CA PRO A 15 12.06 10.02 -1.91
C PRO A 15 13.30 9.17 -1.72
N GLU A 16 13.69 8.90 -0.48
CA GLU A 16 14.84 8.04 -0.17
C GLU A 16 14.56 6.57 -0.51
N LEU A 17 13.37 6.07 -0.16
CA LEU A 17 12.95 4.72 -0.49
C LEU A 17 12.92 4.49 -1.99
N GLN A 18 12.41 5.46 -2.77
CA GLN A 18 12.45 5.44 -4.23
C GLN A 18 13.89 5.39 -4.76
N ALA A 19 14.77 6.25 -4.25
CA ALA A 19 16.16 6.31 -4.67
C ALA A 19 16.93 5.01 -4.38
N ASN A 20 16.58 4.34 -3.30
CA ASN A 20 17.23 3.10 -2.84
C ASN A 20 16.58 1.81 -3.38
N LEU A 21 15.59 1.90 -4.27
CA LEU A 21 15.04 0.70 -4.90
C LEU A 21 16.15 -0.15 -5.54
N PRO A 22 16.13 -1.48 -5.37
CA PRO A 22 17.18 -2.38 -5.89
C PRO A 22 17.01 -2.64 -7.38
N VAL A 23 16.91 -1.57 -8.18
CA VAL A 23 16.75 -1.58 -9.63
C VAL A 23 17.68 -0.54 -10.26
N ASP A 24 17.91 -0.63 -11.57
CA ASP A 24 18.73 0.34 -12.30
C ASP A 24 18.22 1.77 -12.15
N ALA A 25 19.13 2.74 -12.18
CA ALA A 25 18.83 4.17 -12.02
C ALA A 25 17.78 4.68 -13.01
N LYS A 26 17.72 4.12 -14.22
CA LYS A 26 16.73 4.48 -15.25
C LYS A 26 15.27 4.23 -14.84
N TYR A 27 15.02 3.35 -13.85
CA TYR A 27 13.70 3.05 -13.30
C TYR A 27 13.36 3.88 -12.05
N LYS A 28 14.23 4.81 -11.66
CA LYS A 28 14.09 5.66 -10.47
C LYS A 28 14.01 7.16 -10.80
N THR A 29 13.88 7.50 -12.07
CA THR A 29 13.99 8.88 -12.57
C THR A 29 12.78 9.74 -12.20
N GLU A 30 11.64 9.12 -12.01
CA GLU A 30 10.42 9.84 -11.62
C GLU A 30 10.35 9.99 -10.10
N LYS A 31 9.87 11.16 -9.67
CA LYS A 31 9.66 11.40 -8.24
C LYS A 31 8.33 10.79 -7.81
N PRO A 32 8.28 10.08 -6.67
CA PRO A 32 7.00 9.69 -6.10
C PRO A 32 6.17 10.93 -5.82
N GLY A 33 4.87 10.87 -6.12
CA GLY A 33 3.97 11.99 -5.85
C GLY A 33 3.93 12.30 -4.36
N THR A 34 4.23 13.55 -4.00
CA THR A 34 4.23 14.02 -2.61
C THR A 34 2.84 14.44 -2.12
N ASP A 35 1.89 14.61 -3.05
CA ASP A 35 0.55 15.15 -2.76
C ASP A 35 -0.51 14.06 -2.52
N SER A 36 -0.10 12.84 -2.20
CA SER A 36 -1.05 11.79 -1.86
C SER A 36 -1.41 11.85 -0.36
N ASP A 37 -2.60 12.35 -0.09
CA ASP A 37 -3.24 12.25 1.22
C ASP A 37 -3.58 10.78 1.51
N LEU A 38 -2.72 10.12 2.27
CA LEU A 38 -2.96 8.79 2.77
C LEU A 38 -3.46 8.89 4.22
N ASN A 39 -4.73 8.61 4.43
CA ASN A 39 -5.35 8.73 5.73
C ASN A 39 -6.08 7.44 6.15
N ALA A 40 -6.06 7.15 7.44
CA ALA A 40 -6.85 6.08 8.04
C ALA A 40 -8.10 6.66 8.68
N TYR A 41 -9.26 6.11 8.31
CA TYR A 41 -10.57 6.52 8.80
C TYR A 41 -11.33 5.35 9.41
N ASP A 42 -12.23 5.65 10.32
CA ASP A 42 -13.25 4.71 10.74
C ASP A 42 -14.55 5.01 9.97
N VAL A 43 -15.04 4.00 9.25
CA VAL A 43 -16.33 4.12 8.56
C VAL A 43 -17.46 4.06 9.58
N VAL A 44 -18.39 5.00 9.45
CA VAL A 44 -19.57 5.07 10.31
C VAL A 44 -20.76 4.36 9.67
N TYR A 45 -20.87 4.44 8.34
CA TYR A 45 -21.99 3.86 7.61
C TYR A 45 -21.61 3.49 6.18
N TYR A 46 -22.09 2.35 5.72
CA TYR A 46 -22.03 1.91 4.32
C TYR A 46 -23.38 2.05 3.64
N ALA A 47 -23.39 2.54 2.41
CA ALA A 47 -24.58 2.64 1.58
C ALA A 47 -24.34 2.06 0.18
N GLY A 48 -25.39 1.59 -0.48
CA GLY A 48 -25.33 1.07 -1.84
C GLY A 48 -24.35 -0.09 -2.00
N ASP A 49 -23.67 -0.13 -3.13
CA ASP A 49 -22.74 -1.21 -3.52
C ASP A 49 -21.54 -1.35 -2.57
N CYS A 50 -21.15 -0.28 -1.87
CA CYS A 50 -20.09 -0.34 -0.84
C CYS A 50 -20.46 -1.28 0.32
N ASN A 51 -21.75 -1.59 0.52
CA ASN A 51 -22.22 -2.50 1.55
C ASN A 51 -22.41 -3.94 1.05
N ALA A 52 -22.06 -4.26 -0.18
CA ALA A 52 -22.09 -5.61 -0.73
C ALA A 52 -21.11 -6.55 0.02
N GLY A 53 -21.20 -7.85 -0.24
CA GLY A 53 -20.43 -8.88 0.48
C GLY A 53 -18.92 -8.63 0.53
N GLY A 54 -18.36 -8.04 -0.50
CA GLY A 54 -16.93 -7.67 -0.56
C GLY A 54 -16.53 -6.47 0.31
N LYS A 55 -17.45 -5.67 0.77
CA LYS A 55 -17.28 -4.39 1.53
C LYS A 55 -16.00 -3.63 1.19
N THR A 56 -16.13 -2.40 0.78
CA THR A 56 -14.99 -1.50 0.49
C THR A 56 -14.12 -1.34 1.74
N ILE A 57 -12.82 -1.59 1.62
CA ILE A 57 -11.84 -1.42 2.70
C ILE A 57 -10.92 -0.24 2.48
N ALA A 58 -10.82 0.23 1.24
CA ALA A 58 -10.00 1.36 0.85
C ALA A 58 -10.64 2.13 -0.30
N ILE A 59 -10.30 3.38 -0.43
CA ILE A 59 -10.74 4.24 -1.52
C ILE A 59 -9.52 4.98 -2.06
N ASN A 60 -9.29 4.86 -3.36
CA ASN A 60 -8.25 5.58 -4.08
C ASN A 60 -8.90 6.34 -5.24
N LEU A 61 -9.08 7.63 -5.09
CA LEU A 61 -9.79 8.47 -6.06
C LEU A 61 -8.99 9.76 -6.35
N PRO A 62 -9.10 10.31 -7.54
CA PRO A 62 -9.84 9.82 -8.72
C PRO A 62 -9.12 8.70 -9.46
N ASN A 63 -9.82 7.91 -10.27
CA ASN A 63 -9.25 6.84 -11.10
C ASN A 63 -8.71 7.34 -12.46
N ASP A 64 -8.73 8.63 -12.72
CA ASP A 64 -8.18 9.24 -13.93
C ASP A 64 -6.74 9.71 -13.67
N GLU A 65 -5.78 9.15 -14.41
CA GLU A 65 -4.35 9.40 -14.24
C GLU A 65 -3.99 10.88 -14.47
N ARG A 66 -4.65 11.58 -15.41
CA ARG A 66 -4.41 13.00 -15.67
C ARG A 66 -4.86 13.85 -14.49
N VAL A 67 -6.03 13.51 -13.91
CA VAL A 67 -6.53 14.19 -12.72
C VAL A 67 -5.64 13.91 -11.51
N GLN A 68 -5.13 12.69 -11.39
CA GLN A 68 -4.16 12.33 -10.34
C GLN A 68 -2.89 13.17 -10.43
N LEU A 69 -2.36 13.36 -11.64
CA LEU A 69 -1.16 14.16 -11.88
C LEU A 69 -1.37 15.67 -11.60
N GLU A 70 -2.56 16.20 -11.94
CA GLU A 70 -2.85 17.63 -11.80
C GLU A 70 -3.38 18.02 -10.42
N LYS A 71 -4.14 17.15 -9.78
CA LYS A 71 -4.91 17.42 -8.54
C LYS A 71 -4.54 16.54 -7.36
N GLY A 72 -3.64 15.59 -7.58
CA GLY A 72 -3.27 14.59 -6.57
C GLY A 72 -4.32 13.48 -6.39
N THR A 73 -4.04 12.58 -5.48
CA THR A 73 -4.92 11.46 -5.13
C THR A 73 -5.29 11.49 -3.67
N ARG A 74 -6.52 11.10 -3.35
CA ARG A 74 -6.94 10.81 -1.97
C ARG A 74 -7.00 9.32 -1.78
N ARG A 75 -6.20 8.83 -0.84
CA ARG A 75 -6.18 7.42 -0.43
C ARG A 75 -6.71 7.32 0.98
N LEU A 76 -7.85 6.65 1.11
CA LEU A 76 -8.52 6.45 2.39
C LEU A 76 -8.49 4.96 2.72
N GLN A 77 -8.01 4.62 3.91
CA GLN A 77 -8.07 3.26 4.43
C GLN A 77 -9.13 3.21 5.54
N LEU A 78 -10.05 2.25 5.44
CA LEU A 78 -11.15 2.10 6.40
C LEU A 78 -10.72 1.13 7.51
N LYS A 79 -10.05 1.66 8.53
CA LYS A 79 -9.37 0.89 9.57
C LYS A 79 -10.28 -0.07 10.30
N ASN A 80 -11.44 0.38 10.76
CA ASN A 80 -12.38 -0.48 11.49
C ASN A 80 -12.98 -1.59 10.62
N ALA A 81 -13.19 -1.34 9.31
CA ALA A 81 -13.61 -2.37 8.37
C ALA A 81 -12.51 -3.42 8.16
N MET A 82 -11.26 -2.98 8.07
CA MET A 82 -10.11 -3.87 7.97
C MET A 82 -9.90 -4.67 9.26
N GLN A 83 -10.10 -4.06 10.44
CA GLN A 83 -10.06 -4.77 11.71
C GLN A 83 -11.12 -5.89 11.76
N ALA A 84 -12.34 -5.60 11.34
CA ALA A 84 -13.40 -6.60 11.31
C ALA A 84 -13.07 -7.76 10.36
N LYS A 85 -12.47 -7.49 9.19
CA LYS A 85 -12.02 -8.53 8.25
C LYS A 85 -10.85 -9.32 8.82
N PHE A 86 -9.91 -8.66 9.48
CA PHE A 86 -8.81 -9.34 10.17
C PHE A 86 -9.35 -10.32 11.21
N ASP A 87 -10.23 -9.87 12.11
CA ASP A 87 -10.76 -10.68 13.21
C ASP A 87 -11.65 -11.83 12.74
N LYS A 88 -12.45 -11.60 11.68
CA LYS A 88 -13.50 -12.54 11.24
C LYS A 88 -13.11 -13.43 10.06
N ILE A 89 -12.08 -13.07 9.33
CA ILE A 89 -11.66 -13.79 8.13
C ILE A 89 -10.21 -14.24 8.26
N LEU A 90 -9.28 -13.29 8.47
CA LEU A 90 -7.85 -13.61 8.44
C LEU A 90 -7.42 -14.47 9.63
N LEU A 91 -7.83 -14.14 10.84
CA LEU A 91 -7.46 -14.95 12.02
C LEU A 91 -7.93 -16.40 11.92
N PRO A 92 -9.21 -16.71 11.60
CA PRO A 92 -9.63 -18.10 11.40
C PRO A 92 -8.86 -18.84 10.30
N ILE A 93 -8.54 -18.16 9.20
CA ILE A 93 -7.71 -18.74 8.13
C ILE A 93 -6.29 -19.01 8.62
N ALA A 94 -5.72 -18.08 9.36
CA ALA A 94 -4.36 -18.21 9.89
C ALA A 94 -4.24 -19.35 10.91
N GLU A 95 -5.26 -19.59 11.72
CA GLU A 95 -5.31 -20.71 12.66
C GLU A 95 -5.23 -22.06 11.95
N GLU A 96 -5.79 -22.18 10.74
CA GLU A 96 -5.78 -23.41 9.94
C GLU A 96 -4.52 -23.56 9.07
N LEU A 97 -4.00 -22.46 8.52
CA LEU A 97 -2.97 -22.50 7.47
C LEU A 97 -1.57 -22.15 7.97
N ILE A 98 -1.45 -21.38 9.05
CA ILE A 98 -0.15 -20.94 9.56
C ILE A 98 0.37 -21.88 10.63
N ASP A 99 1.64 -22.25 10.53
CA ASP A 99 2.32 -23.07 11.55
C ASP A 99 2.08 -22.49 12.95
N PRO A 100 1.68 -23.32 13.94
CA PRO A 100 1.38 -22.85 15.30
C PRO A 100 2.48 -22.01 15.94
N SER A 101 3.75 -22.30 15.64
CA SER A 101 4.88 -21.54 16.15
C SER A 101 4.94 -20.09 15.61
N GLN A 102 4.32 -19.83 14.45
CA GLN A 102 4.29 -18.55 13.76
C GLN A 102 2.99 -17.77 14.00
N GLN A 103 1.89 -18.40 14.43
CA GLN A 103 0.59 -17.75 14.64
C GLN A 103 0.67 -16.52 15.57
N LYS A 104 1.58 -16.52 16.55
CA LYS A 104 1.86 -15.37 17.42
C LYS A 104 2.24 -14.10 16.68
N ASN A 105 2.70 -14.22 15.42
CA ASN A 105 3.12 -13.12 14.56
C ASN A 105 1.95 -12.52 13.77
N VAL A 106 0.81 -13.19 13.70
CA VAL A 106 -0.39 -12.72 13.01
C VAL A 106 -1.04 -11.63 13.86
N LYS A 107 -0.73 -10.37 13.55
CA LYS A 107 -1.19 -9.19 14.30
C LYS A 107 -1.84 -8.18 13.37
N PHE A 108 -2.90 -7.52 13.85
CA PHE A 108 -3.62 -6.52 13.07
C PHE A 108 -2.71 -5.38 12.60
N ASP A 109 -1.84 -4.87 13.45
CA ASP A 109 -0.95 -3.77 13.09
C ASP A 109 0.02 -4.15 11.94
N ALA A 110 0.51 -5.38 11.90
CA ALA A 110 1.33 -5.88 10.80
C ALA A 110 0.52 -5.99 9.51
N PHE A 111 -0.67 -6.59 9.59
CA PHE A 111 -1.59 -6.69 8.45
C PHE A 111 -1.97 -5.32 7.90
N PHE A 112 -2.38 -4.40 8.77
CA PHE A 112 -2.78 -3.05 8.36
C PHE A 112 -1.63 -2.28 7.74
N ALA A 113 -0.42 -2.38 8.31
CA ALA A 113 0.76 -1.76 7.74
C ALA A 113 1.11 -2.31 6.37
N ASN A 114 1.05 -3.64 6.19
CA ASN A 114 1.34 -4.25 4.89
C ASN A 114 0.41 -3.71 3.81
N VAL A 115 -0.90 -3.64 4.08
CA VAL A 115 -1.86 -3.06 3.14
C VAL A 115 -1.59 -1.57 2.88
N MET A 116 -1.26 -0.81 3.92
CA MET A 116 -0.94 0.62 3.77
C MET A 116 0.30 0.84 2.90
N PHE A 117 1.35 0.06 3.09
CA PHE A 117 2.57 0.18 2.28
C PHE A 117 2.39 -0.36 0.86
N HIS A 118 1.52 -1.35 0.65
CA HIS A 118 1.07 -1.75 -0.67
C HIS A 118 0.46 -0.55 -1.43
N GLU A 119 -0.49 0.16 -0.83
CA GLU A 119 -1.11 1.34 -1.42
C GLU A 119 -0.10 2.47 -1.71
N VAL A 120 0.85 2.67 -0.81
CA VAL A 120 1.93 3.64 -1.01
C VAL A 120 2.83 3.21 -2.18
N ALA A 121 3.12 1.92 -2.31
CA ALA A 121 3.98 1.35 -3.33
C ALA A 121 3.44 1.54 -4.75
N HIS A 122 2.13 1.69 -4.94
CA HIS A 122 1.56 2.10 -6.22
C HIS A 122 2.12 3.45 -6.71
N GLY A 123 2.56 4.31 -5.80
CA GLY A 123 3.19 5.58 -6.12
C GLY A 123 4.65 5.49 -6.55
N LEU A 124 5.31 4.35 -6.28
CA LEU A 124 6.73 4.16 -6.60
C LEU A 124 6.95 3.63 -8.02
N GLY A 125 8.19 3.79 -8.51
CA GLY A 125 8.57 3.36 -9.86
C GLY A 125 8.23 4.41 -10.93
N ILE A 126 8.39 4.02 -12.18
CA ILE A 126 8.13 4.88 -13.35
C ILE A 126 6.66 4.78 -13.79
N LYS A 127 6.10 5.88 -14.26
CA LYS A 127 4.78 5.97 -14.91
C LYS A 127 4.90 6.04 -16.43
N ASN A 128 6.02 6.58 -16.91
CA ASN A 128 6.30 6.71 -18.34
C ASN A 128 7.32 5.67 -18.77
N THR A 129 7.18 5.23 -20.04
CA THR A 129 8.12 4.26 -20.62
C THR A 129 9.50 4.88 -20.80
N ILE A 130 10.56 4.10 -20.58
CA ILE A 130 11.97 4.56 -20.69
C ILE A 130 12.29 5.08 -22.08
N ASN A 131 11.63 4.56 -23.10
CA ASN A 131 11.81 4.96 -24.51
C ASN A 131 10.99 6.18 -24.91
N GLY A 132 10.26 6.80 -23.98
CA GLY A 132 9.42 7.98 -24.22
C GLY A 132 8.18 7.74 -25.11
N LYS A 133 7.76 6.49 -25.28
CA LYS A 133 6.61 6.12 -26.12
C LYS A 133 5.32 5.93 -25.33
N GLY A 134 4.97 6.90 -24.50
CA GLY A 134 3.74 6.88 -23.71
C GLY A 134 3.92 6.31 -22.32
N THR A 135 2.82 5.94 -21.69
CA THR A 135 2.79 5.45 -20.31
C THR A 135 3.14 3.95 -20.20
N VAL A 136 3.57 3.53 -19.02
CA VAL A 136 3.77 2.10 -18.70
C VAL A 136 2.45 1.33 -18.83
N ARG A 137 1.33 1.94 -18.45
CA ARG A 137 -0.01 1.36 -18.59
C ARG A 137 -0.37 1.05 -20.04
N GLU A 138 -0.13 2.01 -20.95
CA GLU A 138 -0.37 1.81 -22.39
C GLU A 138 0.54 0.73 -22.98
N ALA A 139 1.77 0.65 -22.51
CA ALA A 139 2.73 -0.34 -22.99
C ALA A 139 2.42 -1.77 -22.52
N LEU A 140 1.92 -1.93 -21.29
CA LEU A 140 1.62 -3.23 -20.68
C LEU A 140 0.20 -3.73 -20.97
N GLN A 141 -0.71 -2.85 -21.42
CA GLN A 141 -2.08 -3.19 -21.80
C GLN A 141 -2.81 -4.04 -20.73
N GLU A 142 -3.35 -5.19 -21.12
CA GLU A 142 -4.10 -6.11 -20.25
C GLU A 142 -3.28 -6.71 -19.10
N THR A 143 -1.96 -6.74 -19.22
CA THR A 143 -1.09 -7.28 -18.16
C THR A 143 -0.77 -6.25 -17.08
N GLN A 144 -1.08 -4.98 -17.32
CA GLN A 144 -0.69 -3.87 -16.43
C GLN A 144 -1.23 -4.04 -15.01
N SER A 145 -2.50 -4.39 -14.86
CA SER A 145 -3.12 -4.51 -13.53
C SER A 145 -2.41 -5.56 -12.68
N SER A 146 -2.20 -6.76 -13.21
CA SER A 146 -1.55 -7.85 -12.46
C SER A 146 -0.10 -7.53 -12.10
N LEU A 147 0.64 -6.88 -13.01
CA LEU A 147 2.02 -6.48 -12.76
C LEU A 147 2.13 -5.32 -11.77
N GLU A 148 1.19 -4.38 -11.81
CA GLU A 148 1.12 -3.27 -10.88
C GLU A 148 0.82 -3.75 -9.44
N GLU A 149 -0.12 -4.67 -9.28
CA GLU A 149 -0.43 -5.28 -7.98
C GLU A 149 0.78 -6.06 -7.43
N GLY A 150 1.42 -6.90 -8.26
CA GLY A 150 2.62 -7.63 -7.86
C GLY A 150 3.78 -6.69 -7.50
N LYS A 151 3.96 -5.58 -8.23
CA LYS A 151 4.92 -4.53 -7.89
C LYS A 151 4.57 -3.92 -6.52
N ALA A 152 3.31 -3.59 -6.28
CA ALA A 152 2.87 -2.96 -5.04
C ALA A 152 3.11 -3.87 -3.83
N ASP A 153 2.83 -5.16 -3.95
CA ASP A 153 3.09 -6.15 -2.90
C ASP A 153 4.59 -6.23 -2.55
N ILE A 154 5.44 -6.42 -3.55
CA ILE A 154 6.89 -6.56 -3.34
C ILE A 154 7.50 -5.26 -2.78
N LEU A 155 7.14 -4.11 -3.35
CA LEU A 155 7.67 -2.83 -2.88
C LEU A 155 7.11 -2.41 -1.52
N GLY A 156 5.87 -2.80 -1.21
CA GLY A 156 5.28 -2.62 0.12
C GLY A 156 6.12 -3.32 1.20
N LEU A 157 6.44 -4.59 0.99
CA LEU A 157 7.32 -5.37 1.87
C LEU A 157 8.74 -4.79 1.94
N TYR A 158 9.29 -4.37 0.80
CA TYR A 158 10.59 -3.70 0.76
C TYR A 158 10.61 -2.46 1.64
N MET A 159 9.61 -1.59 1.53
CA MET A 159 9.51 -0.37 2.34
C MET A 159 9.44 -0.67 3.84
N VAL A 160 8.60 -1.64 4.23
CA VAL A 160 8.51 -2.08 5.63
C VAL A 160 9.88 -2.53 6.14
N ASN A 161 10.59 -3.35 5.36
CA ASN A 161 11.92 -3.85 5.74
C ASN A 161 12.96 -2.71 5.88
N GLN A 162 12.96 -1.73 4.97
CA GLN A 162 13.85 -0.57 5.05
C GLN A 162 13.57 0.31 6.28
N LEU A 163 12.30 0.51 6.61
CA LEU A 163 11.90 1.30 7.78
C LEU A 163 12.21 0.56 9.09
N LEU A 164 12.10 -0.77 9.12
CA LEU A 164 12.55 -1.60 10.24
C LEU A 164 14.06 -1.48 10.47
N ALA A 165 14.84 -1.56 9.41
CA ALA A 165 16.29 -1.41 9.49
C ALA A 165 16.72 -0.04 10.03
N LYS A 166 15.92 1.00 9.80
CA LYS A 166 16.12 2.36 10.33
C LYS A 166 15.61 2.56 11.74
N GLN A 167 15.00 1.57 12.37
CA GLN A 167 14.29 1.68 13.66
C GLN A 167 13.14 2.71 13.67
N GLU A 168 12.68 3.12 12.48
CA GLU A 168 11.59 4.09 12.30
C GLU A 168 10.21 3.43 12.29
N SER A 169 10.16 2.13 12.05
CA SER A 169 8.96 1.33 12.17
C SER A 169 8.86 0.76 13.57
N VAL A 170 7.88 1.21 14.31
CA VAL A 170 7.63 0.72 15.66
C VAL A 170 6.97 -0.66 15.57
N SER A 171 7.60 -1.67 16.18
CA SER A 171 6.95 -2.93 16.58
C SER A 171 6.45 -3.87 15.47
N TYR A 172 7.01 -3.80 14.25
CA TYR A 172 6.74 -4.80 13.21
C TYR A 172 7.71 -5.98 13.24
N THR A 173 8.21 -6.33 14.39
CA THR A 173 9.23 -7.37 14.58
C THR A 173 8.81 -8.77 14.13
N HIS A 174 7.69 -8.91 13.42
CA HIS A 174 7.15 -10.22 13.06
C HIS A 174 6.48 -10.27 11.67
N LEU A 175 6.95 -9.49 10.70
CA LEU A 175 6.65 -9.74 9.29
C LEU A 175 7.68 -10.70 8.69
N THR A 176 7.93 -11.80 9.35
CA THR A 176 8.55 -12.97 8.73
C THR A 176 7.42 -13.92 8.35
N LEU A 177 7.04 -13.90 7.08
CA LEU A 177 6.40 -15.04 6.45
C LEU A 177 7.41 -16.16 6.31
#